data_fa9ae4c9463285f0d7a5cc6fb57f73ad
#
_entry.id   fa9ae4c9463285f0d7a5cc6fb57f73ad
#
_cell.length_a   1.000
_cell.length_b   1.000
_cell.length_c   1.000
_cell.angle_alpha   90.00
_cell.angle_beta   90.00
_cell.angle_gamma   90.00
#
_symmetry.space_group_name_H-M   'P 1'
#
loop_
_entity.id
_entity.type
_entity.pdbx_description
1 polymer ?
#
loop_
_entity_poly.entity_id
_entity_poly.type
_entity_poly.pdbx_seq_one_letter_code
_entity_poly.pdbx_strand_id
1 'polypeptide(L)'
;DSSGFNLPLAKKLRATYPTKEIIYYILPQAWAWKKGRVAKLEKYCTKLCSIIPFESEIYTDKNKITYVGHPLLDEIKEFKNELSNTNKIAFMPGSRKTEINNLLPIFKELVKKIPNKEYILIIPAKFDEEYIKKIYGDISAFTISKNTHEALKDSEYAFICSGTATLEAALIGTPFTLSY
;
A
#
# COMPACT_ATOMS: atom_id res chain seq x y z
N ASP A 1 -7.67 -6.52 -0.96
CA ASP A 1 -8.66 -6.86 -1.98
C ASP A 1 -8.38 -8.24 -2.57
N SER A 2 -9.39 -9.11 -2.56
CA SER A 2 -9.34 -10.43 -3.20
C SER A 2 -10.47 -10.55 -4.23
N SER A 3 -10.29 -9.91 -5.37
CA SER A 3 -11.27 -9.97 -6.47
C SER A 3 -11.49 -11.40 -6.98
N GLY A 4 -10.52 -12.30 -6.80
CA GLY A 4 -10.64 -13.73 -7.10
C GLY A 4 -11.66 -14.44 -6.22
N PHE A 5 -11.85 -14.00 -5.00
CA PHE A 5 -12.83 -14.50 -4.06
C PHE A 5 -14.15 -13.70 -4.11
N ASN A 6 -14.06 -12.37 -4.04
CA ASN A 6 -15.22 -11.50 -3.87
C ASN A 6 -16.15 -11.47 -5.08
N LEU A 7 -15.64 -11.53 -6.32
CA LEU A 7 -16.49 -11.53 -7.53
C LEU A 7 -17.32 -12.82 -7.68
N PRO A 8 -16.75 -14.04 -7.51
CA PRO A 8 -17.54 -15.27 -7.45
C PRO A 8 -18.59 -15.25 -6.32
N LEU A 9 -18.23 -14.73 -5.14
CA LEU A 9 -19.15 -14.58 -4.02
C LEU A 9 -20.31 -13.63 -4.38
N ALA A 10 -20.03 -12.45 -4.93
CA ALA A 10 -21.05 -11.50 -5.37
C ALA A 10 -21.99 -12.12 -6.41
N LYS A 11 -21.45 -12.90 -7.35
CA LYS A 11 -22.27 -13.65 -8.33
C LYS A 11 -23.21 -14.64 -7.65
N LYS A 12 -22.69 -15.42 -6.69
CA LYS A 12 -23.49 -16.41 -5.95
C LYS A 12 -24.59 -15.73 -5.10
N LEU A 13 -24.22 -14.65 -4.39
CA LEU A 13 -25.18 -13.88 -3.59
C LEU A 13 -26.29 -13.29 -4.45
N ARG A 14 -25.97 -12.72 -5.60
CA ARG A 14 -26.98 -12.18 -6.54
C ARG A 14 -27.92 -13.25 -7.07
N ALA A 15 -27.41 -14.45 -7.33
CA ALA A 15 -28.23 -15.57 -7.79
C ALA A 15 -29.19 -16.08 -6.69
N THR A 16 -28.69 -16.15 -5.44
CA THR A 16 -29.49 -16.65 -4.30
C THR A 16 -30.45 -15.60 -3.76
N TYR A 17 -30.04 -14.31 -3.80
CA TYR A 17 -30.81 -13.20 -3.24
C TYR A 17 -30.94 -12.07 -4.28
N PRO A 18 -31.86 -12.20 -5.28
CA PRO A 18 -31.94 -11.28 -6.41
C PRO A 18 -32.21 -9.81 -6.05
N THR A 19 -32.91 -9.56 -4.95
CA THR A 19 -33.33 -8.22 -4.49
C THR A 19 -32.45 -7.61 -3.42
N LYS A 20 -31.53 -8.39 -2.83
CA LYS A 20 -30.67 -7.89 -1.74
C LYS A 20 -29.65 -6.87 -2.26
N GLU A 21 -29.39 -5.85 -1.47
CA GLU A 21 -28.32 -4.91 -1.71
C GLU A 21 -26.95 -5.60 -1.52
N ILE A 22 -26.07 -5.41 -2.51
CA ILE A 22 -24.69 -5.92 -2.49
C ILE A 22 -23.79 -4.73 -2.75
N ILE A 23 -23.04 -4.32 -1.72
CA ILE A 23 -22.10 -3.21 -1.78
C ILE A 23 -20.69 -3.80 -1.92
N TYR A 24 -19.96 -3.34 -2.93
CA TYR A 24 -18.54 -3.68 -3.08
C TYR A 24 -17.68 -2.49 -2.70
N TYR A 25 -16.96 -2.61 -1.58
CA TYR A 25 -16.06 -1.59 -1.06
C TYR A 25 -14.61 -1.92 -1.42
N ILE A 26 -13.85 -0.93 -1.84
CA ILE A 26 -12.47 -1.02 -2.37
C ILE A 26 -12.43 -1.87 -3.65
N LEU A 27 -12.68 -1.21 -4.77
CA LEU A 27 -12.78 -1.87 -6.07
C LEU A 27 -11.44 -2.47 -6.52
N PRO A 28 -11.46 -3.58 -7.27
CA PRO A 28 -10.25 -4.08 -7.88
C PRO A 28 -9.77 -3.12 -8.96
N GLN A 29 -8.46 -2.95 -9.11
CA GLN A 29 -7.83 -2.04 -10.09
C GLN A 29 -8.10 -2.47 -11.54
N ALA A 30 -9.39 -2.48 -11.93
CA ALA A 30 -9.84 -2.87 -13.26
C ALA A 30 -9.45 -1.86 -14.34
N TRP A 31 -9.13 -0.64 -13.94
CA TRP A 31 -8.61 0.42 -14.80
C TRP A 31 -7.20 0.11 -15.33
N ALA A 32 -6.36 -0.56 -14.54
CA ALA A 32 -5.00 -0.91 -14.95
C ALA A 32 -4.97 -2.21 -15.78
N TRP A 33 -5.79 -3.20 -15.42
CA TRP A 33 -5.79 -4.51 -16.06
C TRP A 33 -7.09 -5.27 -15.79
N LYS A 34 -7.41 -6.26 -16.65
CA LYS A 34 -8.65 -7.07 -16.54
C LYS A 34 -9.94 -6.25 -16.55
N LYS A 35 -10.09 -5.36 -17.52
CA LYS A 35 -11.29 -4.51 -17.73
C LYS A 35 -12.62 -5.29 -17.70
N GLY A 36 -12.65 -6.57 -18.08
CA GLY A 36 -13.84 -7.42 -17.97
C GLY A 36 -14.40 -7.63 -16.55
N ARG A 37 -13.66 -7.18 -15.50
CA ARG A 37 -14.20 -7.16 -14.13
C ARG A 37 -15.27 -6.10 -13.94
N VAL A 38 -15.20 -4.98 -14.65
CA VAL A 38 -16.16 -3.87 -14.59
C VAL A 38 -17.58 -4.39 -14.85
N ALA A 39 -17.80 -5.06 -15.97
CA ALA A 39 -19.11 -5.60 -16.32
C ALA A 39 -19.64 -6.60 -15.28
N LYS A 40 -18.76 -7.38 -14.63
CA LYS A 40 -19.17 -8.31 -13.58
C LYS A 40 -19.58 -7.57 -12.29
N LEU A 41 -18.86 -6.52 -11.92
CA LEU A 41 -19.17 -5.68 -10.77
C LEU A 41 -20.52 -4.98 -10.96
N GLU A 42 -20.75 -4.36 -12.13
CA GLU A 42 -22.01 -3.70 -12.47
C GLU A 42 -23.19 -4.69 -12.51
N LYS A 43 -22.94 -5.92 -12.98
CA LYS A 43 -23.98 -6.96 -13.06
C LYS A 43 -24.40 -7.50 -11.69
N TYR A 44 -23.43 -7.73 -10.78
CA TYR A 44 -23.70 -8.46 -9.54
C TYR A 44 -23.90 -7.54 -8.34
N CYS A 45 -23.28 -6.36 -8.33
CA CYS A 45 -23.38 -5.42 -7.21
C CYS A 45 -24.43 -4.34 -7.46
N THR A 46 -25.04 -3.84 -6.39
CA THR A 46 -25.96 -2.69 -6.40
C THR A 46 -25.21 -1.38 -6.25
N LYS A 47 -24.16 -1.38 -5.41
CA LYS A 47 -23.32 -0.21 -5.11
C LYS A 47 -21.85 -0.57 -5.19
N LEU A 48 -21.06 0.36 -5.71
CA LEU A 48 -19.62 0.24 -5.90
C LEU A 48 -18.95 1.43 -5.24
N CYS A 49 -18.12 1.19 -4.24
CA CYS A 49 -17.43 2.23 -3.49
C CYS A 49 -15.97 2.31 -3.93
N SER A 50 -15.65 3.33 -4.73
CA SER A 50 -14.30 3.62 -5.23
C SER A 50 -13.50 4.39 -4.19
N ILE A 51 -12.21 4.05 -4.06
CA ILE A 51 -11.25 4.77 -3.21
C ILE A 51 -10.28 5.64 -4.02
N ILE A 52 -10.32 5.56 -5.35
CA ILE A 52 -9.50 6.36 -6.25
C ILE A 52 -10.42 7.21 -7.13
N PRO A 53 -10.22 8.53 -7.25
CA PRO A 53 -11.16 9.44 -7.90
C PRO A 53 -11.48 9.08 -9.36
N PHE A 54 -10.49 8.71 -10.15
CA PHE A 54 -10.64 8.41 -11.58
C PHE A 54 -11.22 7.02 -11.88
N GLU A 55 -11.38 6.13 -10.88
CA GLU A 55 -11.94 4.79 -11.10
C GLU A 55 -13.34 4.83 -11.66
N SER A 56 -14.11 5.86 -11.34
CA SER A 56 -15.47 6.02 -11.86
C SER A 56 -15.53 6.12 -13.39
N GLU A 57 -14.47 6.56 -14.04
CA GLU A 57 -14.46 6.79 -15.49
C GLU A 57 -14.67 5.52 -16.32
N ILE A 58 -14.18 4.38 -15.82
CA ILE A 58 -14.27 3.10 -16.53
C ILE A 58 -15.60 2.37 -16.36
N TYR A 59 -16.46 2.85 -15.46
CA TYR A 59 -17.78 2.25 -15.21
C TYR A 59 -18.85 2.90 -16.09
N THR A 60 -19.77 2.07 -16.62
CA THR A 60 -20.84 2.51 -17.52
C THR A 60 -21.98 3.11 -16.72
N ASP A 61 -22.41 2.42 -15.65
CA ASP A 61 -23.50 2.87 -14.78
C ASP A 61 -22.96 3.75 -13.64
N LYS A 62 -22.96 5.06 -13.90
CA LYS A 62 -22.49 6.07 -12.94
C LYS A 62 -23.33 6.14 -11.67
N ASN A 63 -24.56 5.67 -11.67
CA ASN A 63 -25.43 5.68 -10.49
C ASN A 63 -25.05 4.59 -9.48
N LYS A 64 -24.30 3.58 -9.92
CA LYS A 64 -23.83 2.50 -9.04
C LYS A 64 -22.52 2.81 -8.36
N ILE A 65 -21.70 3.73 -8.88
CA ILE A 65 -20.38 4.01 -8.35
C ILE A 65 -20.34 5.33 -7.60
N THR A 66 -19.74 5.31 -6.42
CA THR A 66 -19.49 6.49 -5.58
C THR A 66 -18.04 6.49 -5.12
N TYR A 67 -17.36 7.62 -5.29
CA TYR A 67 -16.06 7.86 -4.68
C TYR A 67 -16.25 8.13 -3.20
N VAL A 68 -15.64 7.33 -2.34
CA VAL A 68 -15.80 7.40 -0.88
C VAL A 68 -14.53 7.84 -0.15
N GLY A 69 -13.47 8.13 -0.89
CA GLY A 69 -12.16 8.46 -0.31
C GLY A 69 -11.31 7.22 0.01
N HIS A 70 -10.02 7.43 0.21
CA HIS A 70 -9.08 6.35 0.52
C HIS A 70 -8.97 6.16 2.04
N PRO A 71 -9.06 4.91 2.58
CA PRO A 71 -9.02 4.64 4.03
C PRO A 71 -7.76 5.19 4.72
N LEU A 72 -6.62 5.21 4.03
CA LEU A 72 -5.37 5.75 4.58
C LEU A 72 -5.49 7.22 5.02
N LEU A 73 -6.43 7.99 4.44
CA LEU A 73 -6.67 9.37 4.87
C LEU A 73 -7.22 9.46 6.30
N ASP A 74 -7.91 8.41 6.74
CA ASP A 74 -8.42 8.32 8.11
C ASP A 74 -7.36 7.79 9.10
N GLU A 75 -6.39 7.01 8.60
CA GLU A 75 -5.32 6.40 9.40
C GLU A 75 -4.16 7.36 9.63
N ILE A 76 -3.77 8.13 8.59
CA ILE A 76 -2.65 9.08 8.66
C ILE A 76 -3.14 10.34 9.37
N LYS A 77 -2.60 10.58 10.58
CA LYS A 77 -2.97 11.75 11.41
C LYS A 77 -1.98 12.90 11.27
N GLU A 78 -0.77 12.61 10.83
CA GLU A 78 0.33 13.54 10.82
C GLU A 78 0.95 13.62 9.42
N PHE A 79 1.13 14.85 8.95
CA PHE A 79 1.70 15.15 7.63
C PHE A 79 2.96 15.98 7.81
N LYS A 80 3.88 15.92 6.85
CA LYS A 80 4.99 16.87 6.75
C LYS A 80 4.47 18.17 6.17
N ASN A 81 4.71 19.27 6.88
CA ASN A 81 4.40 20.60 6.38
C ASN A 81 5.56 21.15 5.53
N GLU A 82 6.78 20.69 5.77
CA GLU A 82 7.99 21.12 5.08
C GLU A 82 8.95 19.95 4.87
N LEU A 83 9.82 20.06 3.88
CA LEU A 83 10.92 19.10 3.69
C LEU A 83 11.92 19.29 4.84
N SER A 84 11.96 18.33 5.74
CA SER A 84 12.86 18.38 6.90
C SER A 84 14.20 17.73 6.56
N ASN A 85 15.30 18.40 6.92
CA ASN A 85 16.64 17.81 6.91
C ASN A 85 16.91 17.16 8.28
N THR A 86 16.35 15.98 8.49
CA THR A 86 16.45 15.26 9.77
C THR A 86 17.66 14.33 9.85
N ASN A 87 18.45 14.24 8.80
CA ASN A 87 19.55 13.30 8.66
C ASN A 87 19.13 11.81 8.68
N LYS A 88 17.82 11.52 8.58
CA LYS A 88 17.26 10.16 8.59
C LYS A 88 16.81 9.74 7.21
N ILE A 89 17.11 8.49 6.81
CA ILE A 89 16.66 7.88 5.58
C ILE A 89 15.89 6.60 5.92
N ALA A 90 14.65 6.49 5.44
CA ALA A 90 13.83 5.31 5.63
C ALA A 90 14.04 4.27 4.52
N PHE A 91 14.00 3.01 4.89
CA PHE A 91 14.10 1.87 3.97
C PHE A 91 12.95 0.91 4.22
N MET A 92 12.17 0.62 3.18
CA MET A 92 11.01 -0.27 3.21
C MET A 92 11.16 -1.36 2.16
N PRO A 93 11.76 -2.51 2.49
CA PRO A 93 12.03 -3.58 1.52
C PRO A 93 10.79 -4.39 1.13
N GLY A 94 9.63 -4.03 1.65
CA GLY A 94 8.38 -4.74 1.40
C GLY A 94 7.96 -5.66 2.53
N SER A 95 6.89 -6.40 2.30
CA SER A 95 6.27 -7.29 3.29
C SER A 95 6.31 -8.77 2.90
N ARG A 96 6.75 -9.08 1.69
CA ARG A 96 6.88 -10.46 1.18
C ARG A 96 8.34 -10.87 1.17
N LYS A 97 8.59 -12.15 1.47
CA LYS A 97 9.94 -12.71 1.49
C LYS A 97 10.74 -12.42 0.20
N THR A 98 10.09 -12.54 -0.96
CA THR A 98 10.73 -12.26 -2.26
C THR A 98 11.14 -10.79 -2.41
N GLU A 99 10.29 -9.86 -2.00
CA GLU A 99 10.58 -8.43 -2.00
C GLU A 99 11.79 -8.12 -1.10
N ILE A 100 11.75 -8.62 0.13
CA ILE A 100 12.81 -8.42 1.12
C ILE A 100 14.14 -9.00 0.62
N ASN A 101 14.13 -10.23 0.11
CA ASN A 101 15.34 -10.88 -0.39
C ASN A 101 15.98 -10.16 -1.59
N ASN A 102 15.16 -9.49 -2.42
CA ASN A 102 15.66 -8.77 -3.58
C ASN A 102 16.14 -7.36 -3.22
N LEU A 103 15.41 -6.63 -2.39
CA LEU A 103 15.68 -5.22 -2.13
C LEU A 103 16.62 -4.95 -0.95
N LEU A 104 16.56 -5.76 0.10
CA LEU A 104 17.38 -5.52 1.29
C LEU A 104 18.90 -5.56 1.01
N PRO A 105 19.44 -6.46 0.16
CA PRO A 105 20.85 -6.39 -0.23
C PRO A 105 21.22 -5.07 -0.92
N ILE A 106 20.34 -4.57 -1.80
CA ILE A 106 20.53 -3.29 -2.48
C ILE A 106 20.52 -2.14 -1.46
N PHE A 107 19.62 -2.16 -0.50
CA PHE A 107 19.54 -1.15 0.55
C PHE A 107 20.79 -1.14 1.45
N LYS A 108 21.35 -2.32 1.77
CA LYS A 108 22.63 -2.42 2.49
C LYS A 108 23.80 -1.79 1.72
N GLU A 109 23.82 -1.93 0.39
CA GLU A 109 24.82 -1.27 -0.44
C GLU A 109 24.59 0.26 -0.53
N LEU A 110 23.32 0.72 -0.56
CA LEU A 110 23.01 2.15 -0.52
C LEU A 110 23.48 2.81 0.78
N VAL A 111 23.32 2.15 1.92
CA VAL A 111 23.82 2.63 3.21
C VAL A 111 25.33 2.95 3.16
N LYS A 112 26.11 2.08 2.51
CA LYS A 112 27.55 2.31 2.33
C LYS A 112 27.88 3.51 1.43
N LYS A 113 26.99 3.81 0.45
CA LYS A 113 27.19 4.89 -0.52
C LYS A 113 26.66 6.25 -0.06
N ILE A 114 25.80 6.28 0.94
CA ILE A 114 25.22 7.50 1.50
C ILE A 114 25.70 7.64 2.96
N PRO A 115 26.92 8.05 3.21
CA PRO A 115 27.47 8.09 4.58
C PRO A 115 26.84 9.20 5.42
N ASN A 116 27.05 9.12 6.72
CA ASN A 116 26.68 10.15 7.70
C ASN A 116 25.16 10.40 7.81
N LYS A 117 24.37 9.34 7.61
CA LYS A 117 22.91 9.36 7.82
C LYS A 117 22.51 8.32 8.88
N GLU A 118 21.38 8.54 9.51
CA GLU A 118 20.67 7.53 10.30
C GLU A 118 19.75 6.73 9.36
N TYR A 119 19.90 5.41 9.35
CA TYR A 119 19.15 4.54 8.44
C TYR A 119 18.06 3.81 9.20
N ILE A 120 16.82 4.11 8.89
CA ILE A 120 15.64 3.53 9.53
C ILE A 120 15.10 2.40 8.66
N LEU A 121 15.17 1.16 9.14
CA LEU A 121 14.54 0.02 8.46
C LEU A 121 13.13 -0.17 9.01
N ILE A 122 12.13 0.10 8.17
CA ILE A 122 10.73 -0.06 8.53
C ILE A 122 10.31 -1.50 8.25
N ILE A 123 9.92 -2.20 9.30
CA ILE A 123 9.54 -3.61 9.28
C ILE A 123 8.07 -3.73 9.67
N PRO A 124 7.24 -4.51 8.93
CA PRO A 124 5.85 -4.74 9.30
C PRO A 124 5.67 -5.19 10.75
N ALA A 125 4.76 -4.57 11.48
CA ALA A 125 4.53 -4.83 12.91
C ALA A 125 4.20 -6.29 13.23
N LYS A 126 3.62 -7.02 12.27
CA LYS A 126 3.26 -8.45 12.38
C LYS A 126 4.45 -9.41 12.43
N PHE A 127 5.67 -8.96 12.08
CA PHE A 127 6.85 -9.81 12.08
C PHE A 127 7.44 -9.86 13.49
N ASP A 128 7.62 -11.08 14.00
CA ASP A 128 8.30 -11.36 15.25
C ASP A 128 9.84 -11.33 15.07
N GLU A 129 10.56 -11.41 16.17
CA GLU A 129 12.04 -11.35 16.16
C GLU A 129 12.67 -12.54 15.45
N GLU A 130 12.08 -13.73 15.57
CA GLU A 130 12.57 -14.93 14.92
C GLU A 130 12.47 -14.81 13.40
N TYR A 131 11.32 -14.35 12.89
CA TYR A 131 11.13 -14.10 11.47
C TYR A 131 12.09 -13.03 10.95
N ILE A 132 12.25 -11.92 11.70
CA ILE A 132 13.16 -10.84 11.33
C ILE A 132 14.59 -11.39 11.22
N LYS A 133 15.09 -12.08 12.24
CA LYS A 133 16.42 -12.68 12.24
C LYS A 133 16.66 -13.63 11.07
N LYS A 134 15.66 -14.45 10.75
CA LYS A 134 15.72 -15.45 9.68
C LYS A 134 15.72 -14.86 8.28
N ILE A 135 14.92 -13.82 8.05
CA ILE A 135 14.67 -13.29 6.69
C ILE A 135 15.55 -12.07 6.39
N TYR A 136 15.78 -11.20 7.37
CA TYR A 136 16.55 -9.97 7.14
C TYR A 136 18.06 -10.16 7.35
N GLY A 137 18.45 -11.19 8.10
CA GLY A 137 19.87 -11.47 8.42
C GLY A 137 20.51 -10.31 9.21
N ASP A 138 21.76 -9.99 8.89
CA ASP A 138 22.44 -8.87 9.53
C ASP A 138 21.88 -7.53 9.05
N ILE A 139 21.28 -6.81 9.97
CA ILE A 139 20.70 -5.46 9.79
C ILE A 139 21.22 -4.48 10.84
N SER A 140 22.41 -4.74 11.40
CA SER A 140 23.05 -3.91 12.44
C SER A 140 23.31 -2.45 12.03
N ALA A 141 23.41 -2.19 10.72
CA ALA A 141 23.55 -0.84 10.18
C ALA A 141 22.25 -0.01 10.24
N PHE A 142 21.13 -0.60 10.61
CA PHE A 142 19.83 0.06 10.63
C PHE A 142 19.24 0.15 12.04
N THR A 143 18.57 1.25 12.31
CA THR A 143 17.62 1.35 13.43
C THR A 143 16.28 0.80 12.96
N ILE A 144 15.69 -0.15 13.70
CA ILE A 144 14.43 -0.79 13.33
C ILE A 144 13.26 0.05 13.81
N SER A 145 12.29 0.31 12.93
CA SER A 145 10.98 0.86 13.29
C SER A 145 9.84 -0.06 12.86
N LYS A 146 8.85 -0.21 13.72
CA LYS A 146 7.56 -0.86 13.42
C LYS A 146 6.42 0.15 13.25
N ASN A 147 6.70 1.44 13.48
CA ASN A 147 5.78 2.54 13.25
C ASN A 147 6.09 3.20 11.91
N THR A 148 5.37 2.81 10.86
CA THR A 148 5.59 3.27 9.49
C THR A 148 5.39 4.78 9.35
N HIS A 149 4.30 5.32 9.90
CA HIS A 149 3.94 6.71 9.69
C HIS A 149 4.93 7.67 10.38
N GLU A 150 5.28 7.39 11.63
CA GLU A 150 6.26 8.17 12.38
C GLU A 150 7.64 8.11 11.69
N ALA A 151 8.10 6.92 11.32
CA ALA A 151 9.40 6.74 10.68
C ALA A 151 9.48 7.46 9.32
N LEU A 152 8.42 7.42 8.52
CA LEU A 152 8.35 8.17 7.26
C LEU A 152 8.32 9.68 7.51
N LYS A 153 7.51 10.15 8.47
CA LYS A 153 7.43 11.58 8.83
C LYS A 153 8.79 12.11 9.26
N ASP A 154 9.52 11.35 10.07
CA ASP A 154 10.82 11.74 10.60
C ASP A 154 11.97 11.64 9.59
N SER A 155 11.78 10.94 8.47
CA SER A 155 12.84 10.75 7.48
C SER A 155 12.82 11.85 6.42
N GLU A 156 14.00 12.34 6.03
CA GLU A 156 14.12 13.32 4.93
C GLU A 156 13.88 12.67 3.56
N TYR A 157 14.10 11.36 3.44
CA TYR A 157 13.97 10.58 2.22
C TYR A 157 13.65 9.13 2.52
N ALA A 158 13.05 8.41 1.55
CA ALA A 158 12.74 7.00 1.69
C ALA A 158 13.05 6.18 0.42
N PHE A 159 13.51 4.95 0.60
CA PHE A 159 13.59 3.92 -0.45
C PHE A 159 12.53 2.87 -0.15
N ILE A 160 11.55 2.73 -1.06
CA ILE A 160 10.32 2.00 -0.79
C ILE A 160 10.05 0.94 -1.86
N CYS A 161 9.77 -0.29 -1.43
CA CYS A 161 9.21 -1.31 -2.30
C CYS A 161 7.83 -0.91 -2.78
N SER A 162 7.56 -1.12 -4.07
CA SER A 162 6.26 -0.83 -4.68
C SER A 162 5.10 -1.51 -3.93
N GLY A 163 4.08 -0.73 -3.57
CA GLY A 163 2.91 -1.20 -2.83
C GLY A 163 2.17 -0.06 -2.14
N THR A 164 1.33 -0.40 -1.17
CA THR A 164 0.55 0.57 -0.39
C THR A 164 1.43 1.59 0.34
N ALA A 165 2.63 1.17 0.74
CA ALA A 165 3.60 2.02 1.43
C ALA A 165 4.01 3.28 0.62
N THR A 166 3.96 3.21 -0.72
CA THR A 166 4.24 4.38 -1.57
C THR A 166 3.15 5.44 -1.45
N LEU A 167 1.91 5.03 -1.30
CA LEU A 167 0.80 5.95 -1.06
C LEU A 167 0.89 6.54 0.35
N GLU A 168 1.26 5.76 1.36
CA GLU A 168 1.50 6.25 2.72
C GLU A 168 2.58 7.34 2.71
N ALA A 169 3.74 7.07 2.09
CA ALA A 169 4.83 8.05 2.00
C ALA A 169 4.41 9.33 1.25
N ALA A 170 3.66 9.19 0.16
CA ALA A 170 3.16 10.33 -0.62
C ALA A 170 2.17 11.17 0.20
N LEU A 171 1.26 10.54 0.94
CA LEU A 171 0.29 11.24 1.79
C LEU A 171 0.96 11.94 2.98
N ILE A 172 1.98 11.31 3.59
CA ILE A 172 2.76 11.91 4.67
C ILE A 172 3.61 13.08 4.16
N GLY A 173 3.99 13.08 2.88
CA GLY A 173 4.82 14.10 2.26
C GLY A 173 6.33 13.79 2.34
N THR A 174 6.70 12.53 2.50
CA THR A 174 8.11 12.10 2.49
C THR A 174 8.55 11.81 1.05
N PRO A 175 9.58 12.50 0.52
CA PRO A 175 10.14 12.19 -0.79
C PRO A 175 10.68 10.76 -0.83
N PHE A 176 10.50 10.06 -1.94
CA PHE A 176 10.97 8.66 -2.03
C PHE A 176 11.37 8.21 -3.42
N THR A 177 12.21 7.17 -3.46
CA THR A 177 12.45 6.35 -4.65
C THR A 177 11.64 5.06 -4.55
N LEU A 178 10.87 4.78 -5.60
CA LEU A 178 10.16 3.53 -5.77
C LEU A 178 11.09 2.45 -6.29
N SER A 179 11.12 1.30 -5.61
CA SER A 179 11.86 0.10 -6.00
C SER A 179 10.90 -1.05 -6.31
N TYR A 180 11.25 -1.84 -7.33
CA TYR A 180 10.39 -2.94 -7.79
C TYR A 180 11.18 -4.23 -7.95
#